data_fe4580007e1b3c50eacd2b136fb2e232
#
_entry.id   fe4580007e1b3c50eacd2b136fb2e232
#
_cell.length_a   1.000
_cell.length_b   1.000
_cell.length_c   1.000
_cell.angle_alpha   90.00
_cell.angle_beta   90.00
_cell.angle_gamma   90.00
#
_symmetry.space_group_name_H-M   'P 1'
#
loop_
_entity.id
_entity.type
_entity.pdbx_description
1 polymer ?
#
loop_
_entity_poly.entity_id
_entity_poly.type
_entity_poly.pdbx_seq_one_letter_code
_entity_poly.pdbx_strand_id
1 'polypeptide(L)'
;MSKLVIVESPAKAKNIKGYLGKGYDVVASMGHVRDLPAARLSVDIAHDFAPKYAVIAGKENFVKDLKKKAQAADYVYLATDPDREGEAISWHLATLLGLDMNEKNRVTFNEITKHGVLTGMEHPRAIDIDFVNAQQARRILDRLIGYKLSPFISQKIRRGLSAGRVQSVALRLVVDREEEIRAFKPEEYWSIDAKFTNPPERKSFAAALAGKVDDKAKIKITSKEESDKILSDLEGAEYIVQSVKKGTRKKSPTPPFITSTLQQEASRRLSFQAKRTMKAAQELYEGVEVAGHGTLGLITYMRTDSLRISEEARAAGNAFITETYGEKYLPKKPRYFKSKSNIQDGHEAIRPTTPSITPEMVKGSVTTDQYKIYKLVWERFIASLMENCLQETMKIEIVANGYVFNATGYTVKFDGFTVLYEEKGDDGKTEGAAPLPPVKAGDKLRLKSILGNQHFTQPPARYTDCLLYKSPSPREGAT
;
A
#
# COMPACT_ATOMS: atom_id res chain seq x y z
N MET A 1 -34.87 -22.07 17.93
CA MET A 1 -34.55 -21.66 16.53
C MET A 1 -33.04 -21.58 16.42
N SER A 2 -32.45 -22.39 15.55
CA SER A 2 -30.99 -22.42 15.34
C SER A 2 -30.65 -21.85 13.95
N LYS A 3 -29.88 -20.80 13.89
CA LYS A 3 -29.42 -20.20 12.64
C LYS A 3 -28.01 -20.68 12.33
N LEU A 4 -27.77 -21.16 11.11
CA LEU A 4 -26.45 -21.57 10.65
C LEU A 4 -25.73 -20.42 9.99
N VAL A 5 -24.50 -20.13 10.41
CA VAL A 5 -23.61 -19.12 9.79
C VAL A 5 -22.39 -19.84 9.23
N ILE A 6 -22.15 -19.71 7.92
CA ILE A 6 -21.03 -20.36 7.25
C ILE A 6 -19.99 -19.28 6.90
N VAL A 7 -18.77 -19.43 7.43
CA VAL A 7 -17.62 -18.56 7.20
C VAL A 7 -16.49 -19.33 6.52
N GLU A 8 -15.40 -18.66 6.14
CA GLU A 8 -14.30 -19.32 5.41
C GLU A 8 -13.31 -20.04 6.31
N SER A 9 -12.99 -19.46 7.48
CA SER A 9 -11.90 -19.94 8.33
C SER A 9 -12.36 -20.29 9.76
N PRO A 10 -11.68 -21.23 10.42
CA PRO A 10 -11.97 -21.58 11.81
C PRO A 10 -11.77 -20.42 12.80
N ALA A 11 -10.79 -19.54 12.54
CA ALA A 11 -10.55 -18.37 13.38
C ALA A 11 -11.75 -17.44 13.38
N LYS A 12 -12.29 -17.10 12.18
CA LYS A 12 -13.55 -16.34 12.06
C LYS A 12 -14.72 -17.04 12.74
N ALA A 13 -14.85 -18.35 12.54
CA ALA A 13 -15.96 -19.09 13.15
C ALA A 13 -15.96 -18.98 14.68
N LYS A 14 -14.80 -19.12 15.31
CA LYS A 14 -14.64 -18.97 16.76
C LYS A 14 -15.05 -17.58 17.24
N ASN A 15 -14.56 -16.53 16.58
CA ASN A 15 -14.80 -15.15 16.97
C ASN A 15 -16.26 -14.74 16.77
N ILE A 16 -16.80 -15.01 15.58
CA ILE A 16 -18.19 -14.68 15.22
C ILE A 16 -19.17 -15.41 16.14
N LYS A 17 -18.92 -16.69 16.46
CA LYS A 17 -19.73 -17.44 17.42
C LYS A 17 -19.74 -16.78 18.79
N GLY A 18 -18.61 -16.29 19.26
CA GLY A 18 -18.49 -15.54 20.52
C GLY A 18 -19.34 -14.27 20.55
N TYR A 19 -19.45 -13.58 19.41
CA TYR A 19 -20.23 -12.34 19.29
C TYR A 19 -21.73 -12.57 19.12
N LEU A 20 -22.14 -13.63 18.38
CA LEU A 20 -23.54 -13.90 18.07
C LEU A 20 -24.28 -14.66 19.18
N GLY A 21 -23.58 -15.41 20.03
CA GLY A 21 -24.16 -16.13 21.17
C GLY A 21 -24.89 -17.41 20.81
N LYS A 22 -25.80 -17.88 21.71
CA LYS A 22 -26.38 -19.24 21.71
C LYS A 22 -27.33 -19.53 20.55
N GLY A 23 -27.91 -18.55 19.89
CA GLY A 23 -28.90 -18.76 18.79
C GLY A 23 -28.28 -19.12 17.44
N TYR A 24 -26.96 -19.17 17.34
CA TYR A 24 -26.23 -19.36 16.09
C TYR A 24 -25.26 -20.55 16.16
N ASP A 25 -25.31 -21.44 15.15
CA ASP A 25 -24.25 -22.41 14.88
C ASP A 25 -23.33 -21.84 13.82
N VAL A 26 -22.04 -21.62 14.14
CA VAL A 26 -21.06 -21.00 13.22
C VAL A 26 -20.07 -22.07 12.79
N VAL A 27 -19.98 -22.31 11.49
CA VAL A 27 -19.09 -23.32 10.90
C VAL A 27 -18.17 -22.74 9.85
N ALA A 28 -16.97 -23.31 9.71
CA ALA A 28 -15.99 -22.88 8.72
C ALA A 28 -16.03 -23.82 7.49
N SER A 29 -16.10 -23.26 6.27
CA SER A 29 -16.04 -24.01 5.02
C SER A 29 -14.62 -24.46 4.66
N MET A 30 -13.61 -23.90 5.32
CA MET A 30 -12.19 -24.14 5.02
C MET A 30 -11.84 -23.75 3.56
N GLY A 31 -12.34 -22.61 3.11
CA GLY A 31 -12.21 -22.11 1.74
C GLY A 31 -13.20 -22.70 0.76
N HIS A 32 -12.81 -22.84 -0.51
CA HIS A 32 -13.69 -23.41 -1.54
C HIS A 32 -14.06 -24.87 -1.25
N VAL A 33 -15.32 -25.21 -1.50
CA VAL A 33 -15.86 -26.57 -1.36
C VAL A 33 -16.08 -27.25 -2.71
N ARG A 34 -16.18 -26.47 -3.79
CA ARG A 34 -16.39 -26.89 -5.18
C ARG A 34 -15.47 -26.12 -6.10
N ASP A 35 -14.86 -26.80 -7.07
CA ASP A 35 -13.96 -26.17 -8.08
C ASP A 35 -13.99 -26.98 -9.38
N LEU A 36 -13.31 -26.47 -10.42
CA LEU A 36 -13.06 -27.19 -11.66
C LEU A 36 -12.07 -28.34 -11.37
N PRO A 37 -12.40 -29.61 -11.69
CA PRO A 37 -11.50 -30.76 -11.53
C PRO A 37 -10.12 -30.53 -12.12
N ALA A 38 -9.06 -30.85 -11.36
CA ALA A 38 -7.68 -30.57 -11.76
C ALA A 38 -7.17 -31.47 -12.89
N ALA A 39 -7.77 -32.67 -13.09
CA ALA A 39 -7.29 -33.63 -14.08
C ALA A 39 -7.64 -33.27 -15.54
N ARG A 40 -8.55 -32.31 -15.77
CA ARG A 40 -9.07 -31.97 -17.10
C ARG A 40 -9.43 -30.50 -17.22
N LEU A 41 -9.67 -30.02 -18.43
CA LEU A 41 -10.03 -28.63 -18.71
C LEU A 41 -11.30 -28.21 -17.95
N SER A 42 -12.33 -29.07 -17.94
CA SER A 42 -13.61 -28.86 -17.24
C SER A 42 -14.32 -27.55 -17.60
N VAL A 43 -14.07 -27.04 -18.82
CA VAL A 43 -14.72 -25.88 -19.43
C VAL A 43 -15.17 -26.32 -20.83
N ASP A 44 -16.47 -26.15 -21.11
CA ASP A 44 -17.06 -26.49 -22.39
C ASP A 44 -16.96 -25.31 -23.34
N ILE A 45 -15.92 -25.30 -24.21
CA ILE A 45 -15.62 -24.18 -25.11
C ILE A 45 -16.72 -24.01 -26.17
N ALA A 46 -17.37 -25.11 -26.59
CA ALA A 46 -18.38 -25.08 -27.65
C ALA A 46 -19.73 -24.52 -27.15
N HIS A 47 -19.98 -24.56 -25.83
CA HIS A 47 -21.21 -24.10 -25.21
C HIS A 47 -20.91 -22.97 -24.23
N ASP A 48 -20.58 -21.80 -24.77
CA ASP A 48 -20.37 -20.54 -24.05
C ASP A 48 -19.43 -20.64 -22.83
N PHE A 49 -18.36 -21.43 -22.98
CA PHE A 49 -17.36 -21.66 -21.92
C PHE A 49 -17.93 -22.18 -20.61
N ALA A 50 -19.03 -22.90 -20.65
CA ALA A 50 -19.73 -23.41 -19.47
C ALA A 50 -18.81 -24.22 -18.55
N PRO A 51 -18.65 -23.83 -17.27
CA PRO A 51 -17.76 -24.51 -16.34
C PRO A 51 -18.43 -25.75 -15.72
N LYS A 52 -17.71 -26.88 -15.67
CA LYS A 52 -18.16 -28.14 -15.06
C LYS A 52 -17.55 -28.29 -13.68
N TYR A 53 -18.19 -27.68 -12.66
CA TYR A 53 -17.73 -27.73 -11.27
C TYR A 53 -18.03 -29.09 -10.62
N ALA A 54 -17.15 -29.52 -9.71
CA ALA A 54 -17.33 -30.69 -8.85
C ALA A 54 -16.90 -30.36 -7.42
N VAL A 55 -17.39 -31.13 -6.45
CA VAL A 55 -16.89 -31.07 -5.06
C VAL A 55 -15.40 -31.40 -5.07
N ILE A 56 -14.62 -30.63 -4.32
CA ILE A 56 -13.17 -30.83 -4.21
C ILE A 56 -12.91 -32.17 -3.51
N ALA A 57 -12.00 -32.97 -4.10
CA ALA A 57 -11.63 -34.28 -3.55
C ALA A 57 -11.23 -34.17 -2.06
N GLY A 58 -11.78 -35.04 -1.22
CA GLY A 58 -11.57 -35.05 0.22
C GLY A 58 -12.53 -34.14 1.02
N LYS A 59 -13.41 -33.35 0.35
CA LYS A 59 -14.43 -32.53 1.01
C LYS A 59 -15.85 -33.11 0.96
N GLU A 60 -16.02 -34.32 0.44
CA GLU A 60 -17.33 -34.95 0.27
C GLU A 60 -18.04 -35.14 1.61
N ASN A 61 -17.34 -35.64 2.62
CA ASN A 61 -17.89 -35.83 3.96
C ASN A 61 -18.27 -34.51 4.62
N PHE A 62 -17.40 -33.52 4.51
CA PHE A 62 -17.66 -32.17 5.00
C PHE A 62 -18.92 -31.57 4.36
N VAL A 63 -19.08 -31.67 3.04
CA VAL A 63 -20.25 -31.17 2.32
C VAL A 63 -21.51 -31.94 2.78
N LYS A 64 -21.41 -33.25 2.99
CA LYS A 64 -22.53 -34.08 3.50
C LYS A 64 -22.97 -33.64 4.90
N ASP A 65 -22.03 -33.38 5.80
CA ASP A 65 -22.32 -32.91 7.16
C ASP A 65 -22.87 -31.48 7.16
N LEU A 66 -22.33 -30.61 6.30
CA LEU A 66 -22.83 -29.25 6.14
C LEU A 66 -24.29 -29.24 5.62
N LYS A 67 -24.63 -30.12 4.66
CA LYS A 67 -26.03 -30.31 4.20
C LYS A 67 -26.96 -30.68 5.33
N LYS A 68 -26.58 -31.64 6.19
CA LYS A 68 -27.38 -32.02 7.35
C LYS A 68 -27.61 -30.84 8.31
N LYS A 69 -26.57 -30.07 8.58
CA LYS A 69 -26.67 -28.87 9.42
C LYS A 69 -27.58 -27.81 8.80
N ALA A 70 -27.45 -27.56 7.48
CA ALA A 70 -28.30 -26.60 6.78
C ALA A 70 -29.77 -27.01 6.78
N GLN A 71 -30.09 -28.32 6.62
CA GLN A 71 -31.44 -28.84 6.69
C GLN A 71 -32.05 -28.79 8.10
N ALA A 72 -31.23 -28.85 9.15
CA ALA A 72 -31.67 -28.75 10.53
C ALA A 72 -31.79 -27.30 11.04
N ALA A 73 -31.25 -26.32 10.29
CA ALA A 73 -31.28 -24.92 10.66
C ALA A 73 -32.55 -24.23 10.13
N ASP A 74 -33.10 -23.32 10.92
CA ASP A 74 -34.22 -22.47 10.49
C ASP A 74 -33.84 -21.46 9.41
N TYR A 75 -32.58 -21.05 9.39
CA TYR A 75 -32.03 -20.11 8.42
C TYR A 75 -30.52 -20.30 8.24
N VAL A 76 -30.02 -20.06 7.02
CA VAL A 76 -28.58 -20.20 6.68
C VAL A 76 -28.03 -18.88 6.21
N TYR A 77 -27.02 -18.38 6.88
CA TYR A 77 -26.25 -17.19 6.47
C TYR A 77 -24.91 -17.60 5.86
N LEU A 78 -24.57 -16.96 4.75
CA LEU A 78 -23.30 -17.11 4.04
C LEU A 78 -22.43 -15.89 4.32
N ALA A 79 -21.52 -16.03 5.30
CA ALA A 79 -20.74 -14.94 5.88
C ALA A 79 -19.26 -15.01 5.49
N THR A 80 -18.98 -15.23 4.20
CA THR A 80 -17.64 -15.23 3.62
C THR A 80 -17.12 -13.83 3.39
N ASP A 81 -15.82 -13.68 3.04
CA ASP A 81 -15.16 -12.38 2.84
C ASP A 81 -15.91 -11.46 1.87
N PRO A 82 -15.75 -10.13 2.01
CA PRO A 82 -16.46 -9.15 1.18
C PRO A 82 -15.85 -8.97 -0.22
N ASP A 83 -15.07 -9.93 -0.72
CA ASP A 83 -14.47 -9.89 -2.05
C ASP A 83 -15.11 -10.88 -3.04
N ARG A 84 -14.65 -10.89 -4.28
CA ARG A 84 -15.15 -11.78 -5.35
C ARG A 84 -14.94 -13.26 -5.05
N GLU A 85 -13.89 -13.62 -4.32
CA GLU A 85 -13.63 -15.00 -3.93
C GLU A 85 -14.64 -15.45 -2.87
N GLY A 86 -14.91 -14.59 -1.86
CA GLY A 86 -15.95 -14.84 -0.87
C GLY A 86 -17.35 -14.93 -1.49
N GLU A 87 -17.68 -14.07 -2.47
CA GLU A 87 -18.95 -14.16 -3.19
C GLU A 87 -19.09 -15.48 -3.96
N ALA A 88 -18.03 -15.92 -4.65
CA ALA A 88 -18.02 -17.19 -5.34
C ALA A 88 -18.12 -18.40 -4.38
N ILE A 89 -17.46 -18.34 -3.21
CA ILE A 89 -17.58 -19.37 -2.17
C ILE A 89 -19.03 -19.45 -1.69
N SER A 90 -19.67 -18.31 -1.40
CA SER A 90 -21.08 -18.24 -1.01
C SER A 90 -22.00 -18.83 -2.08
N TRP A 91 -21.80 -18.49 -3.35
CA TRP A 91 -22.55 -19.06 -4.47
C TRP A 91 -22.36 -20.57 -4.61
N HIS A 92 -21.13 -21.06 -4.46
CA HIS A 92 -20.86 -22.51 -4.46
C HIS A 92 -21.55 -23.24 -3.31
N LEU A 93 -21.54 -22.63 -2.11
CA LEU A 93 -22.22 -23.16 -0.94
C LEU A 93 -23.75 -23.18 -1.16
N ALA A 94 -24.33 -22.06 -1.61
CA ALA A 94 -25.77 -21.98 -1.90
C ALA A 94 -26.21 -23.03 -2.91
N THR A 95 -25.45 -23.20 -4.01
CA THR A 95 -25.71 -24.26 -5.01
C THR A 95 -25.67 -25.65 -4.40
N LEU A 96 -24.66 -25.96 -3.56
CA LEU A 96 -24.53 -27.30 -2.94
C LEU A 96 -25.60 -27.58 -1.90
N LEU A 97 -26.05 -26.55 -1.18
CA LEU A 97 -27.04 -26.64 -0.12
C LEU A 97 -28.48 -26.52 -0.63
N GLY A 98 -28.67 -26.14 -1.90
CA GLY A 98 -30.01 -25.94 -2.49
C GLY A 98 -30.71 -24.68 -1.97
N LEU A 99 -29.93 -23.61 -1.62
CA LEU A 99 -30.50 -22.36 -1.15
C LEU A 99 -30.97 -21.52 -2.33
N ASP A 100 -32.02 -20.70 -2.14
CA ASP A 100 -32.44 -19.71 -3.13
C ASP A 100 -31.41 -18.60 -3.24
N MET A 101 -30.96 -18.32 -4.47
CA MET A 101 -29.97 -17.28 -4.75
C MET A 101 -30.52 -15.87 -4.58
N ASN A 102 -31.84 -15.71 -4.61
CA ASN A 102 -32.52 -14.41 -4.43
C ASN A 102 -32.83 -14.09 -2.97
N GLU A 103 -32.65 -15.07 -2.09
CA GLU A 103 -32.86 -14.89 -0.66
C GLU A 103 -31.75 -14.04 -0.03
N LYS A 104 -32.10 -13.22 0.98
CA LYS A 104 -31.15 -12.34 1.67
C LYS A 104 -30.32 -13.12 2.69
N ASN A 105 -29.52 -14.07 2.22
CA ASN A 105 -28.71 -14.96 3.06
C ASN A 105 -27.21 -14.62 3.04
N ARG A 106 -26.76 -13.66 2.23
CA ARG A 106 -25.37 -13.22 2.12
C ARG A 106 -25.08 -12.10 3.11
N VAL A 107 -24.10 -12.30 3.97
CA VAL A 107 -23.61 -11.33 4.97
C VAL A 107 -22.13 -11.06 4.76
N THR A 108 -21.70 -9.80 4.91
CA THR A 108 -20.29 -9.40 4.78
C THR A 108 -19.86 -8.57 5.98
N PHE A 109 -18.60 -8.71 6.36
CA PHE A 109 -18.00 -7.97 7.46
C PHE A 109 -16.73 -7.26 6.99
N ASN A 110 -16.69 -5.92 7.12
CA ASN A 110 -15.48 -5.15 6.87
C ASN A 110 -14.45 -5.28 8.00
N GLU A 111 -14.92 -5.64 9.20
CA GLU A 111 -14.10 -5.90 10.39
C GLU A 111 -14.74 -7.00 11.25
N ILE A 112 -13.90 -7.79 11.90
CA ILE A 112 -14.36 -8.87 12.78
C ILE A 112 -14.32 -8.37 14.24
N THR A 113 -15.16 -7.38 14.51
CA THR A 113 -15.48 -6.88 15.84
C THR A 113 -16.90 -7.24 16.22
N LYS A 114 -17.26 -7.15 17.51
CA LYS A 114 -18.65 -7.38 17.93
C LYS A 114 -19.62 -6.46 17.21
N HIS A 115 -19.29 -5.17 17.11
CA HIS A 115 -20.11 -4.17 16.41
C HIS A 115 -20.21 -4.49 14.91
N GLY A 116 -19.08 -4.69 14.22
CA GLY A 116 -19.05 -4.98 12.78
C GLY A 116 -19.81 -6.26 12.41
N VAL A 117 -19.72 -7.30 13.25
CA VAL A 117 -20.46 -8.56 13.04
C VAL A 117 -21.96 -8.36 13.25
N LEU A 118 -22.40 -7.72 14.34
CA LEU A 118 -23.82 -7.47 14.59
C LEU A 118 -24.46 -6.60 13.52
N THR A 119 -23.80 -5.49 13.15
CA THR A 119 -24.25 -4.60 12.08
C THR A 119 -24.35 -5.34 10.74
N GLY A 120 -23.35 -6.16 10.39
CA GLY A 120 -23.40 -6.97 9.16
C GLY A 120 -24.56 -7.95 9.16
N MET A 121 -24.88 -8.58 10.30
CA MET A 121 -26.02 -9.50 10.41
C MET A 121 -27.40 -8.82 10.31
N GLU A 122 -27.47 -7.52 10.57
CA GLU A 122 -28.70 -6.73 10.40
C GLU A 122 -28.98 -6.35 8.94
N HIS A 123 -27.96 -6.44 8.06
CA HIS A 123 -28.03 -6.05 6.66
C HIS A 123 -27.72 -7.19 5.68
N PRO A 124 -28.43 -8.33 5.76
CA PRO A 124 -28.23 -9.43 4.82
C PRO A 124 -28.77 -9.02 3.42
N ARG A 125 -28.10 -9.52 2.38
CA ARG A 125 -28.44 -9.27 0.97
C ARG A 125 -28.50 -10.59 0.19
N ALA A 126 -28.98 -10.53 -1.05
CA ALA A 126 -28.84 -11.61 -1.99
C ALA A 126 -27.36 -11.75 -2.45
N ILE A 127 -27.02 -12.91 -3.01
CA ILE A 127 -25.71 -13.12 -3.65
C ILE A 127 -25.63 -12.22 -4.88
N ASP A 128 -24.51 -11.53 -5.03
CA ASP A 128 -24.22 -10.69 -6.20
C ASP A 128 -23.71 -11.57 -7.35
N ILE A 129 -24.59 -11.86 -8.29
CA ILE A 129 -24.30 -12.74 -9.44
C ILE A 129 -23.28 -12.12 -10.39
N ASP A 130 -23.21 -10.78 -10.52
CA ASP A 130 -22.22 -10.13 -11.36
C ASP A 130 -20.82 -10.31 -10.77
N PHE A 131 -20.70 -10.28 -9.45
CA PHE A 131 -19.45 -10.58 -8.74
C PHE A 131 -19.04 -12.05 -8.90
N VAL A 132 -19.99 -12.96 -8.81
CA VAL A 132 -19.78 -14.40 -9.07
C VAL A 132 -19.30 -14.60 -10.50
N ASN A 133 -19.97 -13.99 -11.49
CA ASN A 133 -19.60 -14.08 -12.90
C ASN A 133 -18.20 -13.51 -13.18
N ALA A 134 -17.85 -12.40 -12.53
CA ALA A 134 -16.50 -11.83 -12.64
C ALA A 134 -15.41 -12.78 -12.10
N GLN A 135 -15.67 -13.50 -11.01
CA GLN A 135 -14.77 -14.52 -10.48
C GLN A 135 -14.73 -15.75 -11.39
N GLN A 136 -15.88 -16.22 -11.88
CA GLN A 136 -15.96 -17.35 -12.81
C GLN A 136 -15.20 -17.08 -14.12
N ALA A 137 -15.41 -15.90 -14.72
CA ALA A 137 -14.69 -15.49 -15.94
C ALA A 137 -13.17 -15.53 -15.73
N ARG A 138 -12.71 -15.01 -14.59
CA ARG A 138 -11.29 -15.09 -14.21
C ARG A 138 -10.83 -16.54 -14.07
N ARG A 139 -11.61 -17.38 -13.38
CA ARG A 139 -11.28 -18.79 -13.13
C ARG A 139 -11.21 -19.58 -14.43
N ILE A 140 -12.16 -19.36 -15.34
CA ILE A 140 -12.22 -19.98 -16.66
C ILE A 140 -11.01 -19.55 -17.51
N LEU A 141 -10.71 -18.27 -17.55
CA LEU A 141 -9.56 -17.74 -18.30
C LEU A 141 -8.24 -18.32 -17.79
N ASP A 142 -8.02 -18.36 -16.48
CA ASP A 142 -6.82 -18.96 -15.88
C ASP A 142 -6.74 -20.47 -16.22
N ARG A 143 -7.87 -21.18 -16.28
CA ARG A 143 -7.96 -22.59 -16.67
C ARG A 143 -7.60 -22.77 -18.16
N LEU A 144 -8.15 -21.96 -19.04
CA LEU A 144 -7.86 -22.01 -20.49
C LEU A 144 -6.37 -21.77 -20.77
N ILE A 145 -5.79 -20.71 -20.19
CA ILE A 145 -4.38 -20.40 -20.35
C ILE A 145 -3.51 -21.54 -19.80
N GLY A 146 -3.81 -22.03 -18.61
CA GLY A 146 -3.05 -23.10 -17.96
C GLY A 146 -3.07 -24.42 -18.75
N TYR A 147 -4.21 -24.80 -19.31
CA TYR A 147 -4.40 -26.12 -19.95
C TYR A 147 -4.20 -26.12 -21.46
N LYS A 148 -4.31 -24.98 -22.13
CA LYS A 148 -4.10 -24.88 -23.57
C LYS A 148 -2.73 -24.29 -23.92
N LEU A 149 -2.37 -23.17 -23.30
CA LEU A 149 -1.15 -22.45 -23.64
C LEU A 149 0.09 -23.03 -22.95
N SER A 150 -0.01 -23.45 -21.67
CA SER A 150 1.16 -24.02 -20.97
C SER A 150 1.72 -25.28 -21.64
N PRO A 151 0.93 -26.29 -22.04
CA PRO A 151 1.45 -27.44 -22.79
C PRO A 151 2.08 -27.05 -24.12
N PHE A 152 1.49 -26.09 -24.85
CA PHE A 152 2.01 -25.60 -26.11
C PHE A 152 3.42 -24.99 -25.97
N ILE A 153 3.62 -24.07 -25.04
CA ILE A 153 4.95 -23.45 -24.82
C ILE A 153 5.95 -24.45 -24.22
N SER A 154 5.49 -25.39 -23.38
CA SER A 154 6.34 -26.45 -22.85
C SER A 154 6.86 -27.40 -23.96
N GLN A 155 6.03 -27.68 -24.98
CA GLN A 155 6.38 -28.51 -26.10
C GLN A 155 7.26 -27.77 -27.13
N LYS A 156 6.90 -26.52 -27.47
CA LYS A 156 7.50 -25.77 -28.58
C LYS A 156 8.76 -25.00 -28.21
N ILE A 157 8.90 -24.57 -26.96
CA ILE A 157 10.02 -23.75 -26.49
C ILE A 157 10.95 -24.57 -25.61
N ARG A 158 10.46 -24.95 -24.43
CA ARG A 158 11.25 -25.73 -23.44
C ARG A 158 10.34 -26.45 -22.49
N ARG A 159 10.63 -27.73 -22.22
CA ARG A 159 9.90 -28.57 -21.26
C ARG A 159 9.88 -27.93 -19.87
N GLY A 160 8.70 -27.92 -19.23
CA GLY A 160 8.48 -27.37 -17.91
C GLY A 160 8.10 -25.89 -17.88
N LEU A 161 8.06 -25.19 -19.03
CA LEU A 161 7.53 -23.83 -19.09
C LEU A 161 6.00 -23.82 -18.97
N SER A 162 5.49 -22.77 -18.34
CA SER A 162 4.05 -22.53 -18.18
C SER A 162 3.68 -21.08 -18.51
N ALA A 163 2.46 -20.88 -18.97
CA ALA A 163 1.86 -19.56 -19.14
C ALA A 163 0.79 -19.33 -18.07
N GLY A 164 0.60 -18.07 -17.71
CA GLY A 164 -0.45 -17.65 -16.80
C GLY A 164 -0.75 -16.17 -16.99
N ARG A 165 -2.01 -15.80 -16.78
CA ARG A 165 -2.51 -14.44 -17.00
C ARG A 165 -1.69 -13.36 -16.25
N VAL A 166 -1.31 -13.62 -14.99
CA VAL A 166 -0.51 -12.70 -14.19
C VAL A 166 0.98 -12.85 -14.48
N GLN A 167 1.49 -14.10 -14.45
CA GLN A 167 2.93 -14.37 -14.60
C GLN A 167 3.48 -13.95 -15.98
N SER A 168 2.70 -14.12 -17.05
CA SER A 168 3.16 -13.76 -18.39
C SER A 168 3.24 -12.25 -18.59
N VAL A 169 2.27 -11.50 -18.04
CA VAL A 169 2.29 -10.03 -18.04
C VAL A 169 3.43 -9.50 -17.19
N ALA A 170 3.61 -10.04 -15.98
CA ALA A 170 4.71 -9.64 -15.11
C ALA A 170 6.07 -9.89 -15.76
N LEU A 171 6.24 -11.06 -16.40
CA LEU A 171 7.47 -11.39 -17.15
C LEU A 171 7.71 -10.39 -18.29
N ARG A 172 6.66 -10.03 -19.06
CA ARG A 172 6.76 -9.05 -20.15
C ARG A 172 7.26 -7.69 -19.62
N LEU A 173 6.67 -7.18 -18.54
CA LEU A 173 7.11 -5.92 -17.91
C LEU A 173 8.58 -5.97 -17.49
N VAL A 174 9.02 -7.10 -16.91
CA VAL A 174 10.42 -7.28 -16.49
C VAL A 174 11.36 -7.34 -17.70
N VAL A 175 10.97 -8.02 -18.78
CA VAL A 175 11.76 -8.09 -20.02
C VAL A 175 11.88 -6.71 -20.67
N ASP A 176 10.77 -6.00 -20.84
CA ASP A 176 10.76 -4.66 -21.43
C ASP A 176 11.67 -3.70 -20.62
N ARG A 177 11.61 -3.77 -19.29
CA ARG A 177 12.51 -3.01 -18.41
C ARG A 177 13.99 -3.39 -18.58
N GLU A 178 14.30 -4.66 -18.74
CA GLU A 178 15.68 -5.12 -18.94
C GLU A 178 16.20 -4.71 -20.34
N GLU A 179 15.33 -4.64 -21.35
CA GLU A 179 15.66 -4.10 -22.68
C GLU A 179 15.95 -2.59 -22.61
N GLU A 180 15.13 -1.82 -21.87
CA GLU A 180 15.40 -0.40 -21.59
C GLU A 180 16.77 -0.21 -20.93
N ILE A 181 17.08 -1.03 -19.92
CA ILE A 181 18.36 -0.97 -19.21
C ILE A 181 19.53 -1.29 -20.13
N ARG A 182 19.42 -2.30 -20.99
CA ARG A 182 20.45 -2.71 -21.95
C ARG A 182 20.66 -1.70 -23.07
N ALA A 183 19.61 -1.03 -23.50
CA ALA A 183 19.65 0.02 -24.52
C ALA A 183 20.15 1.35 -23.97
N PHE A 184 20.17 1.53 -22.65
CA PHE A 184 20.54 2.78 -22.02
C PHE A 184 22.02 3.09 -22.24
N LYS A 185 22.30 4.33 -22.67
CA LYS A 185 23.66 4.87 -22.81
C LYS A 185 23.90 5.89 -21.71
N PRO A 186 24.83 5.63 -20.79
CA PRO A 186 25.20 6.61 -19.77
C PRO A 186 25.75 7.87 -20.41
N GLU A 187 25.23 9.03 -20.00
CA GLU A 187 25.72 10.34 -20.37
C GLU A 187 26.49 10.92 -19.20
N GLU A 188 27.68 11.44 -19.48
CA GLU A 188 28.50 12.12 -18.49
C GLU A 188 27.93 13.52 -18.21
N TYR A 189 27.91 13.91 -16.96
CA TYR A 189 27.64 15.27 -16.52
C TYR A 189 28.39 15.58 -15.24
N TRP A 190 28.57 16.86 -14.97
CA TRP A 190 29.30 17.34 -13.81
C TRP A 190 28.43 18.22 -12.94
N SER A 191 28.67 18.20 -11.62
CA SER A 191 28.12 19.14 -10.65
C SER A 191 29.29 19.86 -9.96
N ILE A 192 29.08 21.11 -9.59
CA ILE A 192 30.01 21.83 -8.76
C ILE A 192 29.34 22.15 -7.43
N ASP A 193 29.90 21.57 -6.37
CA ASP A 193 29.40 21.72 -5.01
C ASP A 193 30.40 22.50 -4.17
N ALA A 194 29.91 23.55 -3.48
CA ALA A 194 30.70 24.39 -2.61
C ALA A 194 30.23 24.29 -1.16
N LYS A 195 31.15 24.41 -0.22
CA LYS A 195 30.86 24.55 1.21
C LYS A 195 31.27 25.94 1.69
N PHE A 196 30.33 26.60 2.35
CA PHE A 196 30.50 27.97 2.84
C PHE A 196 30.37 28.07 4.36
N THR A 197 30.94 29.13 4.93
CA THR A 197 30.65 29.59 6.28
C THR A 197 30.32 31.08 6.25
N ASN A 198 29.42 31.52 7.13
CA ASN A 198 29.15 32.95 7.36
C ASN A 198 29.89 33.41 8.62
N PRO A 199 31.02 34.17 8.52
CA PRO A 199 31.72 34.68 9.70
C PRO A 199 30.80 35.58 10.53
N PRO A 200 30.90 35.57 11.90
CA PRO A 200 31.84 34.80 12.71
C PRO A 200 31.47 33.35 12.96
N GLU A 201 30.36 32.84 12.43
CA GLU A 201 29.88 31.47 12.64
C GLU A 201 30.81 30.43 11.99
N ARG A 202 31.06 29.33 12.72
CA ARG A 202 31.90 28.22 12.23
C ARG A 202 31.13 27.15 11.48
N LYS A 203 29.79 27.18 11.59
CA LYS A 203 28.94 26.16 10.98
C LYS A 203 28.94 26.30 9.45
N SER A 204 29.31 25.22 8.77
CA SER A 204 29.34 25.23 7.29
C SER A 204 28.02 24.68 6.73
N PHE A 205 27.67 25.16 5.54
CA PHE A 205 26.56 24.67 4.75
C PHE A 205 26.97 24.44 3.31
N ALA A 206 26.30 23.55 2.61
CA ALA A 206 26.56 23.22 1.21
C ALA A 206 25.66 24.04 0.27
N ALA A 207 26.22 24.42 -0.87
CA ALA A 207 25.46 24.98 -1.97
C ALA A 207 25.96 24.38 -3.29
N ALA A 208 25.05 24.17 -4.23
CA ALA A 208 25.37 23.65 -5.55
C ALA A 208 25.28 24.76 -6.61
N LEU A 209 26.16 24.70 -7.61
CA LEU A 209 26.11 25.58 -8.76
C LEU A 209 24.79 25.39 -9.50
N ALA A 210 24.09 26.49 -9.75
CA ALA A 210 22.74 26.45 -10.36
C ALA A 210 22.74 27.03 -11.78
N GLY A 211 23.55 28.05 -12.04
CA GLY A 211 23.56 28.75 -13.32
C GLY A 211 24.48 29.94 -13.37
N LYS A 212 24.23 30.85 -14.30
CA LYS A 212 24.83 32.16 -14.40
C LYS A 212 23.84 33.27 -14.05
N VAL A 213 24.31 34.40 -13.61
CA VAL A 213 23.46 35.54 -13.20
C VAL A 213 22.56 36.01 -14.34
N ASP A 214 23.09 36.04 -15.56
CA ASP A 214 22.41 36.57 -16.75
C ASP A 214 21.58 35.50 -17.49
N ASP A 215 21.64 34.25 -17.05
CA ASP A 215 20.92 33.15 -17.67
C ASP A 215 20.00 32.43 -16.64
N LYS A 216 18.69 32.43 -16.92
CA LYS A 216 17.71 31.73 -16.09
C LYS A 216 17.75 30.20 -16.29
N ALA A 217 18.45 29.71 -17.30
CA ALA A 217 18.58 28.29 -17.55
C ALA A 217 19.54 27.65 -16.55
N LYS A 218 19.20 26.43 -16.13
CA LYS A 218 20.10 25.62 -15.30
C LYS A 218 21.35 25.27 -16.13
N ILE A 219 22.53 25.55 -15.59
CA ILE A 219 23.79 25.21 -16.27
C ILE A 219 23.90 23.68 -16.41
N LYS A 220 24.23 23.22 -17.61
CA LYS A 220 24.66 21.86 -17.87
C LYS A 220 26.15 21.84 -18.09
N ILE A 221 26.88 21.06 -17.34
CA ILE A 221 28.31 20.83 -17.46
C ILE A 221 28.49 19.42 -18.00
N THR A 222 28.99 19.28 -19.20
CA THR A 222 29.03 18.04 -19.95
C THR A 222 30.39 17.39 -20.01
N SER A 223 31.45 18.14 -19.61
CA SER A 223 32.81 17.63 -19.63
C SER A 223 33.62 18.10 -18.43
N LYS A 224 34.76 17.47 -18.22
CA LYS A 224 35.75 17.86 -17.20
C LYS A 224 36.32 19.22 -17.48
N GLU A 225 36.61 19.53 -18.74
CA GLU A 225 37.19 20.79 -19.17
C GLU A 225 36.28 21.99 -18.86
N GLU A 226 34.95 21.82 -19.06
CA GLU A 226 33.98 22.85 -18.67
C GLU A 226 33.93 23.01 -17.13
N SER A 227 33.98 21.91 -16.36
CA SER A 227 34.04 21.96 -14.90
C SER A 227 35.30 22.66 -14.40
N ASP A 228 36.47 22.27 -14.93
CA ASP A 228 37.77 22.86 -14.56
C ASP A 228 37.83 24.34 -14.89
N LYS A 229 37.27 24.77 -16.04
CA LYS A 229 37.17 26.19 -16.42
C LYS A 229 36.33 26.97 -15.41
N ILE A 230 35.18 26.48 -15.02
CA ILE A 230 34.34 27.16 -14.04
C ILE A 230 35.03 27.22 -12.68
N LEU A 231 35.75 26.18 -12.27
CA LEU A 231 36.53 26.18 -11.02
C LEU A 231 37.64 27.21 -11.07
N SER A 232 38.32 27.32 -12.19
CA SER A 232 39.36 28.36 -12.41
C SER A 232 38.77 29.78 -12.40
N ASP A 233 37.61 29.99 -13.04
CA ASP A 233 36.91 31.29 -13.03
C ASP A 233 36.48 31.70 -11.60
N LEU A 234 36.33 30.73 -10.70
CA LEU A 234 35.90 30.92 -9.30
C LEU A 234 37.09 31.01 -8.31
N GLU A 235 38.31 30.79 -8.78
CA GLU A 235 39.51 30.90 -7.95
C GLU A 235 39.71 32.33 -7.45
N GLY A 236 39.84 32.52 -6.15
CA GLY A 236 39.96 33.86 -5.56
C GLY A 236 38.71 34.73 -5.60
N ALA A 237 37.58 34.21 -6.10
CA ALA A 237 36.33 34.96 -6.20
C ALA A 237 35.74 35.32 -4.84
N GLU A 238 35.08 36.47 -4.76
CA GLU A 238 34.30 36.89 -3.60
C GLU A 238 32.88 36.30 -3.70
N TYR A 239 32.42 35.60 -2.66
CA TYR A 239 31.10 34.97 -2.59
C TYR A 239 30.15 35.85 -1.79
N ILE A 240 29.12 36.38 -2.43
CA ILE A 240 28.18 37.32 -1.83
C ILE A 240 26.78 36.72 -1.86
N VAL A 241 26.05 36.76 -0.75
CA VAL A 241 24.64 36.40 -0.68
C VAL A 241 23.83 37.42 -1.46
N GLN A 242 23.32 37.05 -2.62
CA GLN A 242 22.47 37.90 -3.45
C GLN A 242 21.05 38.00 -2.90
N SER A 243 20.46 36.87 -2.52
CA SER A 243 19.09 36.84 -1.99
C SER A 243 18.89 35.74 -0.97
N VAL A 244 18.00 36.00 -0.03
CA VAL A 244 17.52 35.00 0.95
C VAL A 244 16.01 34.97 0.88
N LYS A 245 15.45 33.86 0.37
CA LYS A 245 14.00 33.65 0.29
C LYS A 245 13.55 32.71 1.39
N LYS A 246 12.70 33.20 2.29
CA LYS A 246 12.05 32.41 3.33
C LYS A 246 10.63 32.10 2.93
N GLY A 247 10.18 30.90 3.22
CA GLY A 247 8.82 30.46 2.93
C GLY A 247 8.31 29.42 3.93
N THR A 248 7.07 29.03 3.80
CA THR A 248 6.47 27.96 4.60
C THR A 248 6.00 26.87 3.67
N ARG A 249 6.44 25.64 3.92
CA ARG A 249 5.96 24.44 3.24
C ARG A 249 5.09 23.62 4.19
N LYS A 250 3.89 23.23 3.73
CA LYS A 250 3.03 22.28 4.42
C LYS A 250 3.28 20.90 3.84
N LYS A 251 3.74 19.95 4.66
CA LYS A 251 3.83 18.52 4.31
C LYS A 251 2.59 17.82 4.84
N SER A 252 1.76 17.30 3.94
CA SER A 252 0.53 16.61 4.29
C SER A 252 0.78 15.13 4.57
N PRO A 253 0.02 14.51 5.49
CA PRO A 253 0.09 13.07 5.69
C PRO A 253 -0.42 12.32 4.47
N THR A 254 0.09 11.11 4.31
CA THR A 254 -0.35 10.19 3.27
C THR A 254 -1.63 9.47 3.69
N PRO A 255 -2.47 9.02 2.74
CA PRO A 255 -3.72 8.29 3.03
C PRO A 255 -3.47 7.02 3.85
N PRO A 256 -4.49 6.47 4.53
CA PRO A 256 -4.42 5.13 5.10
C PRO A 256 -4.10 4.10 4.01
N PHE A 257 -3.74 2.89 4.42
CA PHE A 257 -3.33 1.86 3.48
C PHE A 257 -4.47 1.30 2.64
N ILE A 258 -4.14 1.00 1.39
CA ILE A 258 -4.80 0.02 0.54
C ILE A 258 -3.86 -1.19 0.37
N THR A 259 -4.33 -2.29 -0.20
CA THR A 259 -3.53 -3.51 -0.37
C THR A 259 -2.15 -3.24 -0.98
N SER A 260 -2.11 -2.50 -2.08
CA SER A 260 -0.85 -2.23 -2.79
C SER A 260 0.12 -1.38 -1.98
N THR A 261 -0.36 -0.32 -1.30
CA THR A 261 0.50 0.56 -0.50
C THR A 261 0.98 -0.10 0.79
N LEU A 262 0.16 -0.99 1.40
CA LEU A 262 0.61 -1.80 2.53
C LEU A 262 1.74 -2.74 2.14
N GLN A 263 1.62 -3.43 1.01
CA GLN A 263 2.67 -4.32 0.50
C GLN A 263 3.96 -3.56 0.18
N GLN A 264 3.85 -2.38 -0.44
CA GLN A 264 4.98 -1.50 -0.74
C GLN A 264 5.72 -1.06 0.53
N GLU A 265 5.01 -0.56 1.52
CA GLU A 265 5.62 -0.10 2.77
C GLU A 265 6.18 -1.25 3.62
N ALA A 266 5.50 -2.40 3.65
CA ALA A 266 6.02 -3.60 4.31
C ALA A 266 7.30 -4.13 3.62
N SER A 267 7.37 -4.08 2.29
CA SER A 267 8.60 -4.41 1.54
C SER A 267 9.71 -3.42 1.86
N ARG A 268 9.42 -2.12 1.83
CA ARG A 268 10.39 -1.04 2.02
C ARG A 268 10.96 -0.95 3.43
N ARG A 269 10.09 -1.08 4.45
CA ARG A 269 10.47 -0.91 5.87
C ARG A 269 10.85 -2.19 6.57
N LEU A 270 10.21 -3.31 6.19
CA LEU A 270 10.31 -4.58 6.90
C LEU A 270 11.01 -5.67 6.06
N SER A 271 11.28 -5.39 4.79
CA SER A 271 11.77 -6.39 3.80
C SER A 271 10.85 -7.61 3.70
N PHE A 272 9.54 -7.39 3.83
CA PHE A 272 8.54 -8.44 3.70
C PHE A 272 8.10 -8.61 2.26
N GLN A 273 8.07 -9.85 1.79
CA GLN A 273 7.43 -10.19 0.53
C GLN A 273 5.89 -10.04 0.65
N ALA A 274 5.22 -9.80 -0.47
CA ALA A 274 3.76 -9.63 -0.52
C ALA A 274 2.99 -10.78 0.15
N LYS A 275 3.40 -12.03 -0.06
CA LYS A 275 2.77 -13.21 0.56
C LYS A 275 2.87 -13.18 2.09
N ARG A 276 4.03 -12.80 2.65
CA ARG A 276 4.25 -12.69 4.09
C ARG A 276 3.43 -11.57 4.71
N THR A 277 3.39 -10.41 4.03
CA THR A 277 2.58 -9.26 4.42
C THR A 277 1.10 -9.62 4.48
N MET A 278 0.57 -10.23 3.40
CA MET A 278 -0.85 -10.59 3.30
C MET A 278 -1.25 -11.69 4.26
N LYS A 279 -0.35 -12.64 4.57
CA LYS A 279 -0.62 -13.67 5.59
C LYS A 279 -0.80 -13.03 6.97
N ALA A 280 0.13 -12.17 7.40
CA ALA A 280 0.03 -11.50 8.69
C ALA A 280 -1.21 -10.58 8.76
N ALA A 281 -1.53 -9.86 7.67
CA ALA A 281 -2.72 -9.01 7.60
C ALA A 281 -4.01 -9.83 7.68
N GLN A 282 -4.08 -11.00 7.01
CA GLN A 282 -5.22 -11.90 7.09
C GLN A 282 -5.46 -12.40 8.52
N GLU A 283 -4.40 -12.81 9.20
CA GLU A 283 -4.49 -13.27 10.59
C GLU A 283 -4.96 -12.16 11.53
N LEU A 284 -4.48 -10.91 11.34
CA LEU A 284 -4.91 -9.74 12.10
C LEU A 284 -6.38 -9.37 11.85
N TYR A 285 -6.87 -9.55 10.63
CA TYR A 285 -8.27 -9.34 10.29
C TYR A 285 -9.18 -10.41 10.88
N GLU A 286 -8.83 -11.70 10.74
CA GLU A 286 -9.63 -12.83 11.21
C GLU A 286 -9.75 -12.88 12.73
N GLY A 287 -8.77 -12.31 13.42
CA GLY A 287 -8.74 -12.16 14.85
C GLY A 287 -7.60 -12.91 15.54
N VAL A 288 -6.99 -12.22 16.47
CA VAL A 288 -5.92 -12.70 17.33
C VAL A 288 -6.31 -12.50 18.79
N GLU A 289 -5.73 -13.31 19.66
CA GLU A 289 -5.94 -13.15 21.09
C GLU A 289 -5.05 -12.02 21.62
N VAL A 290 -5.66 -11.04 22.29
CA VAL A 290 -4.97 -9.89 22.88
C VAL A 290 -5.19 -9.90 24.38
N ALA A 291 -4.12 -9.91 25.16
CA ALA A 291 -4.18 -9.93 26.61
C ALA A 291 -5.06 -8.80 27.15
N GLY A 292 -6.02 -9.12 28.01
CA GLY A 292 -6.97 -8.17 28.58
C GLY A 292 -8.14 -7.76 27.67
N HIS A 293 -8.11 -8.13 26.38
CA HIS A 293 -9.14 -7.75 25.40
C HIS A 293 -9.83 -8.94 24.74
N GLY A 294 -9.32 -10.18 24.97
CA GLY A 294 -9.83 -11.39 24.33
C GLY A 294 -9.45 -11.49 22.86
N THR A 295 -10.19 -12.30 22.09
CA THR A 295 -9.92 -12.49 20.66
C THR A 295 -10.69 -11.46 19.84
N LEU A 296 -9.99 -10.67 19.01
CA LEU A 296 -10.59 -9.64 18.14
C LEU A 296 -9.80 -9.45 16.86
N GLY A 297 -10.49 -9.04 15.82
CA GLY A 297 -9.88 -8.56 14.58
C GLY A 297 -9.25 -7.19 14.83
N LEU A 298 -7.95 -7.09 14.62
CA LEU A 298 -7.19 -5.85 14.89
C LEU A 298 -7.22 -4.86 13.73
N ILE A 299 -7.45 -5.32 12.52
CA ILE A 299 -7.52 -4.47 11.33
C ILE A 299 -8.78 -4.76 10.51
N THR A 300 -9.17 -3.80 9.67
CA THR A 300 -10.20 -3.98 8.65
C THR A 300 -9.74 -4.91 7.53
N TYR A 301 -10.67 -5.31 6.66
CA TYR A 301 -10.39 -6.20 5.53
C TYR A 301 -9.25 -5.67 4.65
N MET A 302 -8.22 -6.49 4.46
CA MET A 302 -6.95 -6.06 3.88
C MET A 302 -6.88 -6.15 2.35
N ARG A 303 -7.87 -6.75 1.67
CA ARG A 303 -7.93 -6.76 0.20
C ARG A 303 -8.88 -5.66 -0.27
N THR A 304 -8.38 -4.45 -0.30
CA THR A 304 -9.13 -3.26 -0.65
C THR A 304 -8.27 -2.26 -1.41
N ASP A 305 -8.87 -1.51 -2.29
CA ASP A 305 -8.31 -0.33 -2.96
C ASP A 305 -9.04 0.96 -2.54
N SER A 306 -9.96 0.85 -1.58
CA SER A 306 -10.68 1.97 -0.98
C SER A 306 -9.81 2.75 0.01
N LEU A 307 -9.92 4.07 -0.05
CA LEU A 307 -9.34 5.01 0.93
C LEU A 307 -10.38 5.54 1.91
N ARG A 308 -11.63 5.03 1.85
CA ARG A 308 -12.72 5.46 2.71
C ARG A 308 -12.43 5.08 4.17
N ILE A 309 -12.76 5.99 5.07
CA ILE A 309 -12.75 5.80 6.52
C ILE A 309 -14.17 6.05 7.01
N SER A 310 -14.76 5.14 7.77
CA SER A 310 -16.09 5.37 8.39
C SER A 310 -16.02 6.54 9.37
N GLU A 311 -17.15 7.21 9.57
CA GLU A 311 -17.21 8.36 10.50
C GLU A 311 -16.95 7.92 11.95
N GLU A 312 -17.35 6.71 12.35
CA GLU A 312 -17.05 6.14 13.67
C GLU A 312 -15.54 5.93 13.87
N ALA A 313 -14.87 5.33 12.88
CA ALA A 313 -13.42 5.13 12.94
C ALA A 313 -12.65 6.47 12.95
N ARG A 314 -13.15 7.45 12.21
CA ARG A 314 -12.61 8.81 12.21
C ARG A 314 -12.77 9.47 13.59
N ALA A 315 -13.97 9.38 14.16
CA ALA A 315 -14.25 9.93 15.48
C ALA A 315 -13.38 9.29 16.57
N ALA A 316 -13.24 7.95 16.55
CA ALA A 316 -12.38 7.23 17.48
C ALA A 316 -10.89 7.59 17.31
N GLY A 317 -10.41 7.73 16.07
CA GLY A 317 -9.03 8.15 15.79
C GLY A 317 -8.78 9.60 16.24
N ASN A 318 -9.72 10.50 16.00
CA ASN A 318 -9.63 11.90 16.43
C ASN A 318 -9.61 12.01 17.96
N ALA A 319 -10.47 11.26 18.67
CA ALA A 319 -10.47 11.23 20.13
C ALA A 319 -9.11 10.76 20.67
N PHE A 320 -8.56 9.68 20.11
CA PHE A 320 -7.22 9.18 20.46
C PHE A 320 -6.13 10.24 20.24
N ILE A 321 -6.15 10.95 19.10
CA ILE A 321 -5.17 12.01 18.80
C ILE A 321 -5.29 13.15 19.82
N THR A 322 -6.51 13.58 20.13
CA THR A 322 -6.73 14.67 21.10
C THR A 322 -6.21 14.30 22.48
N GLU A 323 -6.50 13.08 22.94
CA GLU A 323 -6.09 12.60 24.26
C GLU A 323 -4.57 12.43 24.37
N THR A 324 -3.94 11.89 23.31
CA THR A 324 -2.51 11.51 23.35
C THR A 324 -1.56 12.64 22.95
N TYR A 325 -1.93 13.44 21.92
CA TYR A 325 -1.07 14.45 21.32
C TYR A 325 -1.59 15.88 21.53
N GLY A 326 -2.88 16.03 21.84
CA GLY A 326 -3.55 17.32 22.03
C GLY A 326 -4.22 17.87 20.78
N GLU A 327 -5.18 18.78 20.94
CA GLU A 327 -6.03 19.34 19.88
C GLU A 327 -5.26 19.97 18.72
N LYS A 328 -4.06 20.53 18.97
CA LYS A 328 -3.22 21.14 17.90
C LYS A 328 -2.79 20.15 16.82
N TYR A 329 -2.84 18.85 17.09
CA TYR A 329 -2.52 17.78 16.13
C TYR A 329 -3.71 17.36 15.28
N LEU A 330 -4.91 17.89 15.54
CA LEU A 330 -6.07 17.69 14.67
C LEU A 330 -6.19 18.81 13.62
N PRO A 331 -6.47 18.47 12.35
CA PRO A 331 -6.73 19.47 11.34
C PRO A 331 -8.08 20.19 11.61
N LYS A 332 -8.13 21.51 11.38
CA LYS A 332 -9.36 22.32 11.54
C LYS A 332 -10.54 21.83 10.70
N LYS A 333 -10.28 21.15 9.59
CA LYS A 333 -11.30 20.53 8.74
C LYS A 333 -10.95 19.06 8.58
N PRO A 334 -11.94 18.14 8.67
CA PRO A 334 -11.69 16.71 8.44
C PRO A 334 -11.06 16.47 7.09
N ARG A 335 -10.09 15.56 7.04
CA ARG A 335 -9.39 15.20 5.82
C ARG A 335 -10.08 14.00 5.17
N TYR A 336 -10.45 14.15 3.90
CA TYR A 336 -11.02 13.10 3.08
C TYR A 336 -10.05 12.74 1.95
N PHE A 337 -9.87 11.44 1.74
CA PHE A 337 -9.03 10.93 0.67
C PHE A 337 -9.92 10.44 -0.47
N LYS A 338 -9.64 10.90 -1.69
CA LYS A 338 -10.37 10.44 -2.88
C LYS A 338 -9.79 9.12 -3.35
N SER A 339 -10.63 8.13 -3.45
CA SER A 339 -10.31 6.88 -4.13
C SER A 339 -10.37 7.08 -5.66
N LYS A 340 -9.67 6.25 -6.44
CA LYS A 340 -9.82 6.23 -7.91
C LYS A 340 -11.27 5.86 -8.27
N SER A 341 -11.81 6.39 -9.38
CA SER A 341 -13.12 6.02 -9.91
C SER A 341 -13.19 4.51 -10.15
N ASN A 342 -14.33 3.86 -9.84
CA ASN A 342 -14.63 2.43 -9.94
C ASN A 342 -14.22 1.57 -8.72
N ILE A 343 -14.24 2.14 -7.53
CA ILE A 343 -14.05 1.37 -6.29
C ILE A 343 -15.39 0.87 -5.78
N GLN A 344 -15.38 -0.34 -5.27
CA GLN A 344 -16.50 -0.99 -4.64
C GLN A 344 -16.94 -0.22 -3.40
N ASP A 345 -18.15 0.38 -3.43
CA ASP A 345 -18.63 1.32 -2.41
C ASP A 345 -18.72 0.77 -0.97
N GLY A 346 -18.65 -0.55 -0.81
CA GLY A 346 -18.75 -1.21 0.51
C GLY A 346 -17.44 -1.30 1.29
N HIS A 347 -16.27 -1.09 0.67
CA HIS A 347 -14.98 -1.30 1.32
C HIS A 347 -14.45 -0.06 2.02
N GLU A 348 -13.66 -0.28 3.07
CA GLU A 348 -12.87 0.74 3.76
C GLU A 348 -11.37 0.55 3.51
N ALA A 349 -10.59 1.58 3.86
CA ALA A 349 -9.14 1.49 3.91
C ALA A 349 -8.68 0.49 4.99
N ILE A 350 -7.46 0.00 4.87
CA ILE A 350 -6.84 -0.86 5.88
C ILE A 350 -6.47 0.02 7.08
N ARG A 351 -7.14 -0.20 8.20
CA ARG A 351 -7.00 0.57 9.43
C ARG A 351 -7.14 -0.32 10.67
N PRO A 352 -6.69 0.14 11.85
CA PRO A 352 -7.03 -0.54 13.10
C PRO A 352 -8.56 -0.49 13.31
N THR A 353 -9.13 -1.56 13.83
CA THR A 353 -10.55 -1.60 14.20
C THR A 353 -10.83 -0.72 15.42
N THR A 354 -9.88 -0.68 16.36
CA THR A 354 -9.96 0.09 17.60
C THR A 354 -8.67 0.90 17.78
N PRO A 355 -8.67 2.20 17.48
CA PRO A 355 -7.48 3.05 17.56
C PRO A 355 -6.81 3.11 18.95
N SER A 356 -7.58 2.95 20.03
CA SER A 356 -7.06 2.94 21.40
C SER A 356 -6.25 1.68 21.76
N ILE A 357 -6.33 0.60 20.97
CA ILE A 357 -5.45 -0.55 21.11
C ILE A 357 -4.15 -0.22 20.38
N THR A 358 -3.16 0.25 21.15
CA THR A 358 -1.87 0.64 20.56
C THR A 358 -1.00 -0.55 20.21
N PRO A 359 0.00 -0.39 19.32
CA PRO A 359 0.96 -1.46 19.02
C PRO A 359 1.64 -2.04 20.26
N GLU A 360 1.94 -1.22 21.24
CA GLU A 360 2.58 -1.65 22.49
C GLU A 360 1.70 -2.62 23.30
N MET A 361 0.39 -2.41 23.29
CA MET A 361 -0.57 -3.26 24.02
C MET A 361 -0.65 -4.67 23.40
N VAL A 362 -0.45 -4.82 22.11
CA VAL A 362 -0.53 -6.12 21.42
C VAL A 362 0.83 -6.85 21.34
N LYS A 363 1.93 -6.18 21.67
CA LYS A 363 3.30 -6.66 21.44
C LYS A 363 3.60 -8.04 22.03
N GLY A 364 3.04 -8.39 23.17
CA GLY A 364 3.23 -9.69 23.82
C GLY A 364 2.24 -10.76 23.41
N SER A 365 1.20 -10.40 22.68
CA SER A 365 0.06 -11.26 22.35
C SER A 365 0.08 -11.81 20.92
N VAL A 366 0.85 -11.19 20.03
CA VAL A 366 0.88 -11.51 18.60
C VAL A 366 2.28 -11.90 18.13
N THR A 367 2.37 -12.56 16.99
CA THR A 367 3.67 -12.90 16.39
C THR A 367 4.43 -11.65 15.96
N THR A 368 5.75 -11.75 15.81
CA THR A 368 6.59 -10.64 15.35
C THR A 368 6.11 -10.04 14.02
N ASP A 369 5.65 -10.87 13.09
CA ASP A 369 5.16 -10.42 11.79
C ASP A 369 3.83 -9.67 11.93
N GLN A 370 2.90 -10.21 12.70
CA GLN A 370 1.63 -9.57 13.02
C GLN A 370 1.85 -8.23 13.72
N TYR A 371 2.76 -8.17 14.72
CA TYR A 371 3.10 -6.93 15.40
C TYR A 371 3.63 -5.86 14.44
N LYS A 372 4.58 -6.22 13.58
CA LYS A 372 5.17 -5.28 12.62
C LYS A 372 4.14 -4.73 11.63
N ILE A 373 3.24 -5.58 11.12
CA ILE A 373 2.18 -5.17 10.20
C ILE A 373 1.14 -4.33 10.94
N TYR A 374 0.72 -4.73 12.14
CA TYR A 374 -0.22 -3.94 12.94
C TYR A 374 0.32 -2.56 13.25
N LYS A 375 1.57 -2.47 13.72
CA LYS A 375 2.25 -1.20 14.00
C LYS A 375 2.26 -0.29 12.77
N LEU A 376 2.62 -0.84 11.61
CA LEU A 376 2.65 -0.09 10.35
C LEU A 376 1.26 0.44 9.97
N VAL A 377 0.21 -0.38 10.06
CA VAL A 377 -1.17 -0.01 9.77
C VAL A 377 -1.68 1.04 10.75
N TRP A 378 -1.42 0.85 12.02
CA TRP A 378 -1.86 1.75 13.09
C TRP A 378 -1.22 3.13 12.97
N GLU A 379 0.12 3.19 12.88
CA GLU A 379 0.85 4.45 12.74
C GLU A 379 0.40 5.24 11.50
N ARG A 380 0.23 4.56 10.36
CA ARG A 380 -0.22 5.19 9.12
C ARG A 380 -1.64 5.74 9.23
N PHE A 381 -2.56 4.99 9.85
CA PHE A 381 -3.93 5.42 10.03
C PHE A 381 -4.02 6.66 10.92
N ILE A 382 -3.42 6.62 12.13
CA ILE A 382 -3.43 7.76 13.05
C ILE A 382 -2.78 8.97 12.38
N ALA A 383 -1.60 8.82 11.77
CA ALA A 383 -0.93 9.89 11.07
C ALA A 383 -1.78 10.51 9.94
N SER A 384 -2.58 9.70 9.24
CA SER A 384 -3.46 10.16 8.16
C SER A 384 -4.54 11.13 8.63
N LEU A 385 -4.93 11.05 9.89
CA LEU A 385 -5.93 11.93 10.52
C LEU A 385 -5.30 13.19 11.15
N MET A 386 -3.98 13.23 11.34
CA MET A 386 -3.28 14.33 12.02
C MET A 386 -3.08 15.56 11.13
N GLU A 387 -2.76 16.70 11.77
CA GLU A 387 -2.45 17.97 11.11
C GLU A 387 -1.14 17.86 10.31
N ASN A 388 -0.98 18.74 9.31
CA ASN A 388 0.19 18.84 8.47
C ASN A 388 1.44 19.18 9.29
N CYS A 389 2.58 18.65 8.87
CA CYS A 389 3.87 19.17 9.30
C CYS A 389 4.14 20.53 8.63
N LEU A 390 4.51 21.53 9.42
CA LEU A 390 4.89 22.86 8.96
C LEU A 390 6.39 23.00 8.98
N GLN A 391 6.95 23.34 7.82
CA GLN A 391 8.38 23.54 7.61
C GLN A 391 8.64 24.97 7.18
N GLU A 392 9.51 25.67 7.88
CA GLU A 392 10.07 26.93 7.41
C GLU A 392 11.22 26.62 6.44
N THR A 393 11.05 26.97 5.19
CA THR A 393 12.04 26.76 4.14
C THR A 393 12.89 28.00 3.96
N MET A 394 14.17 27.81 3.69
CA MET A 394 15.11 28.87 3.32
C MET A 394 15.83 28.49 2.03
N LYS A 395 15.86 29.42 1.08
CA LYS A 395 16.67 29.32 -0.12
C LYS A 395 17.64 30.52 -0.12
N ILE A 396 18.93 30.24 -0.24
CA ILE A 396 19.99 31.22 -0.33
C ILE A 396 20.55 31.17 -1.74
N GLU A 397 20.62 32.32 -2.40
CA GLU A 397 21.30 32.51 -3.69
C GLU A 397 22.62 33.26 -3.44
N ILE A 398 23.74 32.65 -3.84
CA ILE A 398 25.09 33.15 -3.63
C ILE A 398 25.69 33.41 -5.01
N VAL A 399 26.29 34.56 -5.21
CA VAL A 399 26.89 34.95 -6.48
C VAL A 399 28.40 35.12 -6.32
N ALA A 400 29.16 34.64 -7.31
CA ALA A 400 30.59 34.82 -7.45
C ALA A 400 30.97 34.81 -8.93
N ASN A 401 31.68 35.84 -9.41
CA ASN A 401 32.14 35.96 -10.80
C ASN A 401 31.09 35.61 -11.87
N GLY A 402 29.85 36.07 -11.69
CA GLY A 402 28.74 35.80 -12.63
C GLY A 402 28.09 34.41 -12.50
N TYR A 403 28.56 33.56 -11.60
CA TYR A 403 27.98 32.27 -11.31
C TYR A 403 27.05 32.34 -10.09
N VAL A 404 25.97 31.52 -10.09
CA VAL A 404 24.98 31.44 -9.01
C VAL A 404 25.01 30.08 -8.35
N PHE A 405 25.19 30.07 -7.04
CA PHE A 405 25.04 28.86 -6.20
C PHE A 405 23.76 28.94 -5.40
N ASN A 406 23.06 27.83 -5.30
CA ASN A 406 21.84 27.68 -4.51
C ASN A 406 22.09 26.78 -3.31
N ALA A 407 21.70 27.24 -2.11
CA ALA A 407 21.55 26.41 -0.92
C ALA A 407 20.07 26.39 -0.52
N THR A 408 19.57 25.22 -0.22
CA THR A 408 18.19 25.02 0.27
C THR A 408 18.19 24.25 1.57
N GLY A 409 17.36 24.66 2.49
CA GLY A 409 17.20 23.99 3.76
C GLY A 409 15.83 24.26 4.37
N TYR A 410 15.47 23.51 5.41
CA TYR A 410 14.26 23.80 6.18
C TYR A 410 14.44 23.46 7.65
N THR A 411 13.62 24.09 8.49
CA THR A 411 13.43 23.77 9.90
C THR A 411 11.99 23.36 10.11
N VAL A 412 11.78 22.34 10.94
CA VAL A 412 10.42 21.93 11.34
C VAL A 412 9.93 22.91 12.41
N LYS A 413 8.86 23.65 12.07
CA LYS A 413 8.19 24.57 12.99
C LYS A 413 7.11 23.87 13.82
N PHE A 414 6.41 22.95 13.19
CA PHE A 414 5.43 22.07 13.81
C PHE A 414 5.52 20.71 13.16
N ASP A 415 5.73 19.68 13.95
CA ASP A 415 5.96 18.31 13.48
C ASP A 415 4.69 17.66 12.89
N GLY A 416 3.49 18.00 13.43
CA GLY A 416 2.24 17.43 12.95
C GLY A 416 2.30 15.90 12.91
N PHE A 417 1.84 15.29 11.81
CA PHE A 417 1.81 13.84 11.65
C PHE A 417 3.20 13.18 11.68
N THR A 418 4.29 13.92 11.43
CA THR A 418 5.64 13.35 11.39
C THR A 418 6.17 12.94 12.76
N VAL A 419 5.53 13.37 13.83
CA VAL A 419 5.81 12.88 15.19
C VAL A 419 5.60 11.37 15.31
N LEU A 420 4.72 10.81 14.50
CA LEU A 420 4.33 9.39 14.54
C LEU A 420 4.80 8.61 13.31
N TYR A 421 4.66 9.19 12.12
CA TYR A 421 4.88 8.47 10.87
C TYR A 421 5.45 9.38 9.78
N GLU A 422 6.53 8.94 9.17
CA GLU A 422 7.09 9.58 7.98
C GLU A 422 7.44 8.50 6.94
N GLU A 423 7.00 8.68 5.69
CA GLU A 423 7.40 7.79 4.60
C GLU A 423 8.89 7.97 4.28
N LYS A 424 9.58 6.86 4.11
CA LYS A 424 10.94 6.86 3.56
C LYS A 424 10.86 6.80 2.05
N GLY A 425 11.76 7.49 1.36
CA GLY A 425 11.94 7.35 -0.08
C GLY A 425 12.31 5.94 -0.50
N ASP A 426 12.24 5.63 -1.79
CA ASP A 426 12.64 4.31 -2.33
C ASP A 426 14.14 4.02 -2.10
N ASP A 427 14.94 5.05 -1.83
CA ASP A 427 16.36 4.99 -1.43
C ASP A 427 16.57 4.82 0.09
N GLY A 428 15.49 4.69 0.86
CA GLY A 428 15.53 4.56 2.32
C GLY A 428 15.86 5.86 3.07
N LYS A 429 16.06 6.99 2.35
CA LYS A 429 16.37 8.27 2.96
C LYS A 429 15.09 9.06 3.22
N THR A 430 15.01 9.68 4.38
CA THR A 430 14.06 10.76 4.62
C THR A 430 14.57 12.05 3.96
N GLU A 431 13.68 12.85 3.36
CA GLU A 431 14.04 14.18 2.85
C GLU A 431 14.58 15.06 4.00
N GLY A 432 15.89 15.02 4.23
CA GLY A 432 16.54 15.79 5.27
C GLY A 432 17.43 16.89 4.64
N ALA A 433 16.87 18.06 4.36
CA ALA A 433 17.72 19.22 4.18
C ALA A 433 18.10 19.77 5.56
N ALA A 434 19.40 19.83 5.86
CA ALA A 434 19.86 20.40 7.11
C ALA A 434 19.45 21.90 7.21
N PRO A 435 19.13 22.38 8.42
CA PRO A 435 18.83 23.79 8.61
C PRO A 435 20.05 24.65 8.18
N LEU A 436 19.78 25.68 7.39
CA LEU A 436 20.78 26.64 6.98
C LEU A 436 21.07 27.65 8.10
N PRO A 437 22.30 28.17 8.21
CA PRO A 437 22.63 29.21 9.16
C PRO A 437 21.92 30.53 8.81
N PRO A 438 21.73 31.42 9.78
CA PRO A 438 21.17 32.73 9.52
C PRO A 438 22.16 33.56 8.66
N VAL A 439 21.69 33.98 7.49
CA VAL A 439 22.42 34.87 6.58
C VAL A 439 21.48 35.96 6.07
N LYS A 440 22.07 37.08 5.59
CA LYS A 440 21.34 38.20 5.00
C LYS A 440 21.89 38.50 3.60
N ALA A 441 21.08 39.12 2.77
CA ALA A 441 21.56 39.65 1.49
C ALA A 441 22.70 40.66 1.74
N GLY A 442 23.78 40.56 0.96
CA GLY A 442 24.99 41.32 1.13
C GLY A 442 26.06 40.67 2.01
N ASP A 443 25.76 39.60 2.75
CA ASP A 443 26.78 38.90 3.54
C ASP A 443 27.87 38.32 2.63
N LYS A 444 29.15 38.51 3.03
CA LYS A 444 30.30 37.89 2.40
C LYS A 444 30.60 36.55 3.03
N LEU A 445 30.52 35.51 2.24
CA LEU A 445 30.74 34.14 2.70
C LEU A 445 32.20 33.74 2.50
N ARG A 446 32.72 32.94 3.44
CA ARG A 446 34.02 32.30 3.29
C ARG A 446 33.87 30.93 2.66
N LEU A 447 34.48 30.72 1.50
CA LEU A 447 34.59 29.41 0.87
C LEU A 447 35.47 28.48 1.72
N LYS A 448 35.00 27.30 2.04
CA LYS A 448 35.76 26.21 2.70
C LYS A 448 36.31 25.22 1.69
N SER A 449 35.48 24.84 0.74
CA SER A 449 35.85 23.90 -0.32
C SER A 449 34.91 24.09 -1.50
N ILE A 450 35.42 23.87 -2.69
CA ILE A 450 34.65 23.77 -3.93
C ILE A 450 35.18 22.57 -4.70
N LEU A 451 34.30 21.75 -5.24
CA LEU A 451 34.65 20.52 -5.92
C LEU A 451 33.77 20.30 -7.14
N GLY A 452 34.40 19.93 -8.26
CA GLY A 452 33.74 19.39 -9.42
C GLY A 452 33.55 17.87 -9.25
N ASN A 453 32.33 17.40 -9.33
CA ASN A 453 32.01 15.99 -9.19
C ASN A 453 31.52 15.42 -10.53
N GLN A 454 32.16 14.36 -10.98
CA GLN A 454 31.74 13.61 -12.16
C GLN A 454 30.57 12.71 -11.86
N HIS A 455 29.61 12.70 -12.73
CA HIS A 455 28.42 11.85 -12.65
C HIS A 455 28.13 11.21 -14.01
N PHE A 456 27.45 10.10 -13.99
CA PHE A 456 26.87 9.49 -15.17
C PHE A 456 25.37 9.26 -14.93
N THR A 457 24.57 9.54 -15.93
CA THR A 457 23.16 9.18 -15.89
C THR A 457 23.03 7.68 -15.68
N GLN A 458 22.02 7.25 -14.91
CA GLN A 458 21.80 5.85 -14.59
C GLN A 458 20.59 5.32 -15.36
N PRO A 459 20.61 4.06 -15.79
CA PRO A 459 19.43 3.45 -16.38
C PRO A 459 18.27 3.41 -15.36
N PRO A 460 17.03 3.24 -15.83
CA PRO A 460 15.91 3.03 -14.91
C PRO A 460 16.17 1.83 -14.02
N ALA A 461 15.78 1.92 -12.75
CA ALA A 461 15.96 0.83 -11.80
C ALA A 461 15.18 -0.42 -12.23
N ARG A 462 15.73 -1.61 -11.96
CA ARG A 462 15.00 -2.87 -12.11
C ARG A 462 13.76 -2.88 -11.21
N TYR A 463 12.72 -3.59 -11.65
CA TYR A 463 11.55 -3.74 -10.82
C TYR A 463 11.87 -4.46 -9.51
N THR A 464 11.50 -3.84 -8.42
CA THR A 464 11.28 -4.47 -7.13
C THR A 464 9.78 -4.74 -6.98
N ASP A 465 9.36 -5.54 -5.99
CA ASP A 465 7.93 -5.72 -5.69
C ASP A 465 7.21 -4.37 -5.59
N CYS A 466 7.84 -3.39 -4.96
CA CYS A 466 7.32 -2.03 -4.80
C CYS A 466 7.15 -1.29 -6.14
N LEU A 467 8.15 -1.33 -7.02
CA LEU A 467 8.11 -0.65 -8.33
C LEU A 467 7.14 -1.31 -9.30
N LEU A 468 7.02 -2.65 -9.25
CA LEU A 468 6.09 -3.38 -10.10
C LEU A 468 4.63 -3.00 -9.82
N TYR A 469 4.28 -2.76 -8.55
CA TYR A 469 2.95 -2.26 -8.16
C TYR A 469 2.65 -0.83 -8.61
N LYS A 470 3.68 -0.03 -8.86
CA LYS A 470 3.55 1.35 -9.38
C LYS A 470 3.46 1.40 -10.90
N SER A 471 3.79 0.31 -11.59
CA SER A 471 3.68 0.24 -13.04
C SER A 471 2.23 0.39 -13.47
N PRO A 472 1.94 1.23 -14.49
CA PRO A 472 0.59 1.31 -15.05
C PRO A 472 0.13 -0.08 -15.47
N SER A 473 -1.09 -0.43 -15.10
CA SER A 473 -1.71 -1.65 -15.59
C SER A 473 -1.76 -1.60 -17.12
N PRO A 474 -1.57 -2.71 -17.84
CA PRO A 474 -1.78 -2.75 -19.29
C PRO A 474 -3.14 -2.20 -19.75
N ARG A 475 -4.10 -2.02 -18.83
CA ARG A 475 -5.39 -1.36 -19.09
C ARG A 475 -5.31 0.17 -19.13
N GLU A 476 -4.28 0.78 -18.57
CA GLU A 476 -4.12 2.26 -18.54
C GLU A 476 -3.32 2.80 -19.75
N GLY A 477 -2.68 1.93 -20.52
CA GLY A 477 -1.91 2.28 -21.72
C GLY A 477 -2.63 2.00 -23.06
N ALA A 478 -3.89 1.60 -23.04
CA ALA A 478 -4.69 1.26 -24.20
C ALA A 478 -5.86 2.24 -24.42
N THR A 479 -5.64 3.54 -24.18
CA THR A 479 -6.54 4.61 -24.60
C THR A 479 -5.83 5.52 -25.59
#